data_bbf7cfa2beeaa586edf718a1028c40f5
#
_entry.id   bbf7cfa2beeaa586edf718a1028c40f5
#
_cell.length_a   1.000
_cell.length_b   1.000
_cell.length_c   1.000
_cell.angle_alpha   90.00
_cell.angle_beta   90.00
_cell.angle_gamma   90.00
#
_symmetry.space_group_name_H-M   'P 1'
#
loop_
_entity.id
_entity.type
_entity.pdbx_description
1 polymer ?
#
loop_
_entity_poly.entity_id
_entity_poly.type
_entity_poly.pdbx_seq_one_letter_code
_entity_poly.pdbx_strand_id
1 'polypeptide(L)'
;MNPLPKHARVVIIGGGVIGCSVAYHLARLGWTDIVLLERKQLTSGTTWHAAGLIAQLRATANMTRLAKYSQELYGRLEEETGLATGFKRNGSLTVALTAERLEELKRGASMARSFGVEIETISAAEAAALHPLLNIEGVVGAVTLPKDGQGDPTNIALALAKGARQLGVRIFEHTRVTGIAKERGRVTGVTTDKGAITAEFVVNCAGMWGRTVGKMAGVGLPLQACEHFYIVTEQVPGLSRTLPVLRVPDECAYYKEDAGKILLGAFEPLAKAWATDGIPEDFCFDQLPEDFDHFAPILEMATRRMPVLEKTGIHTFFNGPESFTHDDRYLLGESPDVRNFFVACGFNSVGIQSAGGAGKALAEWIVGGAPPFDLWDVDVRRTFPYQSTKSFIEARVTETLGLLYADHFPYRQFTSARGVRHTPFYERLKERGACFGETAGWERAHWFQPADRREAGVAPAYRYSWQRQNWFEYSAEEHRAVRTGLGMLDMSAFGKFRVEGRDAEAVLQRVSANDVAVEPGRIVYTQWLNERGGIEADL
;
A
#
# COMPACT_ATOMS: atom_id res chain seq x y z
N MET A 1 9.07 23.58 27.89
CA MET A 1 9.37 22.61 26.82
C MET A 1 10.73 22.02 27.06
N ASN A 2 10.88 20.71 26.97
CA ASN A 2 12.20 20.10 27.09
C ASN A 2 13.08 20.54 25.90
N PRO A 3 14.37 20.83 26.12
CA PRO A 3 15.29 21.20 25.05
C PRO A 3 15.43 20.03 24.05
N LEU A 4 15.63 20.37 22.77
CA LEU A 4 15.88 19.37 21.75
C LEU A 4 17.20 18.62 22.08
N PRO A 5 17.23 17.29 22.07
CA PRO A 5 18.44 16.54 22.35
C PRO A 5 19.47 16.72 21.23
N LYS A 6 20.74 16.71 21.57
CA LYS A 6 21.84 16.76 20.58
C LYS A 6 22.07 15.41 19.87
N HIS A 7 21.60 14.32 20.49
CA HIS A 7 21.79 12.97 20.01
C HIS A 7 20.53 12.13 20.25
N ALA A 8 20.28 11.19 19.33
CA ALA A 8 19.32 10.10 19.49
C ALA A 8 19.82 8.87 18.71
N ARG A 9 19.50 7.67 19.14
CA ARG A 9 19.79 6.48 18.35
C ARG A 9 18.89 6.44 17.10
N VAL A 10 17.62 6.74 17.27
CA VAL A 10 16.64 6.79 16.16
C VAL A 10 15.92 8.13 16.16
N VAL A 11 15.86 8.76 15.01
CA VAL A 11 14.98 9.90 14.74
C VAL A 11 13.86 9.46 13.79
N ILE A 12 12.61 9.59 14.24
CA ILE A 12 11.40 9.32 13.45
C ILE A 12 10.80 10.65 13.01
N ILE A 13 10.56 10.82 11.71
CA ILE A 13 10.02 12.05 11.12
C ILE A 13 8.56 11.83 10.77
N GLY A 14 7.64 12.51 11.47
CA GLY A 14 6.20 12.45 11.29
C GLY A 14 5.47 11.81 12.46
N GLY A 15 4.52 12.54 13.03
CA GLY A 15 3.68 12.18 14.18
C GLY A 15 2.29 11.66 13.82
N GLY A 16 2.12 11.10 12.62
CA GLY A 16 0.92 10.35 12.23
C GLY A 16 0.90 8.94 12.85
N VAL A 17 -0.15 8.17 12.56
CA VAL A 17 -0.34 6.82 13.10
C VAL A 17 0.85 5.90 12.82
N ILE A 18 1.50 6.04 11.66
CA ILE A 18 2.65 5.22 11.27
C ILE A 18 3.87 5.52 12.13
N GLY A 19 4.25 6.81 12.26
CA GLY A 19 5.41 7.20 13.07
C GLY A 19 5.20 6.89 14.55
N CYS A 20 3.99 7.09 15.09
CA CYS A 20 3.64 6.70 16.45
C CYS A 20 3.73 5.18 16.64
N SER A 21 3.35 4.39 15.65
CA SER A 21 3.46 2.92 15.68
C SER A 21 4.91 2.46 15.64
N VAL A 22 5.76 3.02 14.78
CA VAL A 22 7.20 2.70 14.73
C VAL A 22 7.85 3.03 16.08
N ALA A 23 7.57 4.22 16.64
CA ALA A 23 8.09 4.64 17.93
C ALA A 23 7.69 3.69 19.06
N TYR A 24 6.41 3.30 19.12
CA TYR A 24 5.90 2.36 20.09
C TYR A 24 6.58 0.99 20.00
N HIS A 25 6.71 0.43 18.80
CA HIS A 25 7.28 -0.89 18.63
C HIS A 25 8.81 -0.93 18.86
N LEU A 26 9.56 0.09 18.46
CA LEU A 26 10.99 0.20 18.81
C LEU A 26 11.19 0.23 20.32
N ALA A 27 10.36 1.02 21.03
CA ALA A 27 10.42 1.08 22.49
C ALA A 27 10.02 -0.26 23.14
N ARG A 28 9.04 -0.96 22.60
CA ARG A 28 8.66 -2.33 23.04
C ARG A 28 9.79 -3.35 22.83
N LEU A 29 10.67 -3.13 21.87
CA LEU A 29 11.87 -3.94 21.63
C LEU A 29 13.07 -3.50 22.51
N GLY A 30 12.85 -2.59 23.47
CA GLY A 30 13.84 -2.16 24.45
C GLY A 30 14.75 -1.01 23.98
N TRP A 31 14.48 -0.39 22.84
CA TRP A 31 15.21 0.80 22.44
C TRP A 31 14.59 2.05 23.08
N THR A 32 15.38 2.82 23.84
CA THR A 32 14.87 3.97 24.62
C THR A 32 15.34 5.32 24.11
N ASP A 33 16.46 5.39 23.40
CA ASP A 33 16.99 6.65 22.84
C ASP A 33 16.36 6.94 21.47
N ILE A 34 15.04 7.17 21.49
CA ILE A 34 14.21 7.43 20.32
C ILE A 34 13.62 8.84 20.42
N VAL A 35 13.70 9.58 19.31
CA VAL A 35 13.08 10.89 19.14
C VAL A 35 12.11 10.84 17.99
N LEU A 36 10.86 11.25 18.23
CA LEU A 36 9.87 11.49 17.18
C LEU A 36 9.69 12.99 17.01
N LEU A 37 9.82 13.46 15.78
CA LEU A 37 9.68 14.86 15.39
C LEU A 37 8.43 15.05 14.54
N GLU A 38 7.54 15.94 14.97
CA GLU A 38 6.34 16.33 14.23
C GLU A 38 6.40 17.83 13.91
N ARG A 39 6.20 18.18 12.65
CA ARG A 39 6.28 19.59 12.17
C ARG A 39 5.22 20.51 12.78
N LYS A 40 4.04 19.97 13.07
CA LYS A 40 2.90 20.69 13.68
C LYS A 40 2.46 19.95 14.95
N GLN A 41 1.31 19.28 14.92
CA GLN A 41 0.78 18.49 16.04
C GLN A 41 0.65 17.01 15.62
N LEU A 42 0.69 16.11 16.59
CA LEU A 42 0.41 14.71 16.33
C LEU A 42 -0.91 14.57 15.57
N THR A 43 -0.96 13.65 14.61
CA THR A 43 -2.11 13.33 13.75
C THR A 43 -2.49 14.38 12.70
N SER A 44 -1.92 15.58 12.70
CA SER A 44 -2.38 16.73 11.90
C SER A 44 -2.26 16.61 10.37
N GLY A 45 -1.64 15.54 9.87
CA GLY A 45 -1.62 15.21 8.44
C GLY A 45 -2.88 14.45 8.02
N THR A 46 -2.72 13.23 7.43
CA THR A 46 -3.83 12.40 6.97
C THR A 46 -4.55 11.64 8.09
N THR A 47 -3.89 11.39 9.23
CA THR A 47 -4.43 10.50 10.28
C THR A 47 -5.76 10.96 10.85
N TRP A 48 -5.93 12.24 11.13
CA TRP A 48 -7.11 12.78 11.84
C TRP A 48 -8.41 12.64 11.04
N HIS A 49 -8.33 12.64 9.72
CA HIS A 49 -9.51 12.57 8.84
C HIS A 49 -9.73 11.19 8.21
N ALA A 50 -8.92 10.19 8.53
CA ALA A 50 -9.10 8.84 8.01
C ALA A 50 -10.45 8.24 8.46
N ALA A 51 -11.11 7.48 7.59
CA ALA A 51 -12.42 6.88 7.89
C ALA A 51 -12.37 5.83 9.03
N GLY A 52 -11.19 5.27 9.31
CA GLY A 52 -10.99 4.36 10.44
C GLY A 52 -11.49 2.93 10.22
N LEU A 53 -11.59 2.47 8.98
CA LEU A 53 -11.92 1.08 8.67
C LEU A 53 -10.72 0.17 9.00
N ILE A 54 -10.99 -0.96 9.67
CA ILE A 54 -9.96 -1.91 10.11
C ILE A 54 -10.32 -3.31 9.63
N ALA A 55 -9.71 -3.72 8.51
CA ALA A 55 -9.91 -5.01 7.88
C ALA A 55 -8.66 -5.87 7.98
N GLN A 56 -8.84 -7.19 8.09
CA GLN A 56 -7.75 -8.16 8.22
C GLN A 56 -7.22 -8.65 6.88
N LEU A 57 -8.14 -9.01 5.96
CA LEU A 57 -7.78 -9.64 4.69
C LEU A 57 -7.10 -8.67 3.73
N ARG A 58 -5.95 -9.10 3.18
CA ARG A 58 -5.21 -8.41 2.12
C ARG A 58 -4.84 -9.40 1.02
N ALA A 59 -4.30 -8.89 -0.09
CA ALA A 59 -4.00 -9.68 -1.29
C ALA A 59 -3.01 -10.83 -1.09
N THR A 60 -2.13 -10.76 -0.07
CA THR A 60 -1.13 -11.79 0.23
C THR A 60 -1.14 -12.19 1.69
N ALA A 61 -0.55 -13.34 2.02
CA ALA A 61 -0.44 -13.83 3.39
C ALA A 61 0.34 -12.85 4.28
N ASN A 62 1.45 -12.29 3.78
CA ASN A 62 2.30 -11.38 4.54
C ASN A 62 1.60 -10.04 4.79
N MET A 63 0.90 -9.49 3.80
CA MET A 63 0.11 -8.28 3.97
C MET A 63 -1.07 -8.51 4.93
N THR A 64 -1.73 -9.67 4.86
CA THR A 64 -2.77 -10.09 5.81
C THR A 64 -2.22 -10.21 7.24
N ARG A 65 -1.01 -10.75 7.40
CA ARG A 65 -0.33 -10.82 8.70
C ARG A 65 -0.13 -9.44 9.33
N LEU A 66 0.27 -8.44 8.53
CA LEU A 66 0.44 -7.05 9.01
C LEU A 66 -0.91 -6.44 9.45
N ALA A 67 -1.95 -6.57 8.61
CA ALA A 67 -3.27 -6.01 8.91
C ALA A 67 -3.92 -6.69 10.12
N LYS A 68 -3.83 -8.03 10.20
CA LYS A 68 -4.34 -8.81 11.34
C LYS A 68 -3.66 -8.40 12.64
N TYR A 69 -2.34 -8.24 12.65
CA TYR A 69 -1.64 -7.75 13.83
C TYR A 69 -2.10 -6.35 14.26
N SER A 70 -2.36 -5.44 13.30
CA SER A 70 -2.88 -4.11 13.62
C SER A 70 -4.22 -4.20 14.36
N GLN A 71 -5.13 -5.01 13.86
CA GLN A 71 -6.45 -5.22 14.46
C GLN A 71 -6.33 -5.82 15.87
N GLU A 72 -5.47 -6.81 16.07
CA GLU A 72 -5.20 -7.42 17.37
C GLU A 72 -4.59 -6.41 18.35
N LEU A 73 -3.66 -5.58 17.88
CA LEU A 73 -3.04 -4.52 18.69
C LEU A 73 -4.08 -3.50 19.18
N TYR A 74 -4.93 -3.01 18.28
CA TYR A 74 -5.91 -1.99 18.64
C TYR A 74 -6.94 -2.48 19.66
N GLY A 75 -7.22 -3.78 19.66
CA GLY A 75 -8.10 -4.40 20.64
C GLY A 75 -7.55 -4.47 22.07
N ARG A 76 -6.22 -4.36 22.24
CA ARG A 76 -5.56 -4.39 23.55
C ARG A 76 -4.85 -3.08 23.92
N LEU A 77 -4.73 -2.14 22.99
CA LEU A 77 -3.92 -0.93 23.15
C LEU A 77 -4.47 0.00 24.25
N GLU A 78 -5.80 -0.01 24.48
CA GLU A 78 -6.41 0.72 25.57
C GLU A 78 -5.96 0.18 26.93
N GLU A 79 -5.92 -1.14 27.12
CA GLU A 79 -5.43 -1.78 28.32
C GLU A 79 -3.94 -1.48 28.55
N GLU A 80 -3.14 -1.53 27.48
CA GLU A 80 -1.69 -1.29 27.53
C GLU A 80 -1.32 0.16 27.82
N THR A 81 -2.11 1.12 27.36
CA THR A 81 -1.76 2.55 27.40
C THR A 81 -2.66 3.40 28.29
N GLY A 82 -3.84 2.89 28.64
CA GLY A 82 -4.88 3.65 29.34
C GLY A 82 -5.48 4.77 28.48
N LEU A 83 -5.53 4.59 27.15
CA LEU A 83 -6.21 5.49 26.22
C LEU A 83 -7.06 4.70 25.23
N ALA A 84 -8.36 4.98 25.21
CA ALA A 84 -9.32 4.32 24.34
C ALA A 84 -9.00 4.54 22.88
N THR A 85 -9.06 3.48 22.07
CA THR A 85 -8.84 3.51 20.62
C THR A 85 -10.13 3.70 19.83
N GLY A 86 -11.27 3.61 20.49
CA GLY A 86 -12.58 3.56 19.83
C GLY A 86 -12.77 2.33 18.93
N PHE A 87 -11.91 1.31 19.05
CA PHE A 87 -11.99 0.10 18.23
C PHE A 87 -13.24 -0.71 18.57
N LYS A 88 -14.06 -0.94 17.54
CA LYS A 88 -15.26 -1.77 17.60
C LYS A 88 -15.09 -2.95 16.64
N ARG A 89 -15.25 -4.15 17.11
CA ARG A 89 -15.25 -5.38 16.30
C ARG A 89 -16.68 -5.66 15.84
N ASN A 90 -17.18 -4.84 14.90
CA ASN A 90 -18.55 -4.91 14.38
C ASN A 90 -18.64 -5.62 13.02
N GLY A 91 -17.53 -6.17 12.53
CA GLY A 91 -17.48 -6.89 11.27
C GLY A 91 -17.39 -5.99 10.03
N SER A 92 -17.21 -6.64 8.88
CA SER A 92 -17.35 -6.01 7.56
C SER A 92 -18.17 -6.88 6.63
N LEU A 93 -18.85 -6.23 5.69
CA LEU A 93 -19.69 -6.83 4.64
C LEU A 93 -19.26 -6.25 3.30
N THR A 94 -18.90 -7.11 2.34
CA THR A 94 -18.62 -6.70 0.96
C THR A 94 -19.61 -7.38 0.02
N VAL A 95 -20.35 -6.61 -0.76
CA VAL A 95 -21.33 -7.12 -1.71
C VAL A 95 -20.80 -7.09 -3.13
N ALA A 96 -21.27 -8.03 -3.96
CA ALA A 96 -20.99 -8.13 -5.38
C ALA A 96 -22.25 -7.84 -6.19
N LEU A 97 -22.12 -7.01 -7.23
CA LEU A 97 -23.20 -6.69 -8.17
C LEU A 97 -23.02 -7.42 -9.51
N THR A 98 -21.84 -7.98 -9.75
CA THR A 98 -21.51 -8.73 -10.97
C THR A 98 -21.06 -10.14 -10.62
N ALA A 99 -21.16 -11.05 -11.60
CA ALA A 99 -20.67 -12.42 -11.45
C ALA A 99 -19.13 -12.44 -11.30
N GLU A 100 -18.43 -11.54 -11.97
CA GLU A 100 -16.98 -11.35 -11.90
C GLU A 100 -16.55 -10.95 -10.50
N ARG A 101 -17.22 -9.96 -9.91
CA ARG A 101 -16.96 -9.55 -8.52
C ARG A 101 -17.24 -10.66 -7.52
N LEU A 102 -18.33 -11.41 -7.71
CA LEU A 102 -18.63 -12.53 -6.82
C LEU A 102 -17.57 -13.63 -6.91
N GLU A 103 -17.05 -13.91 -8.12
CA GLU A 103 -15.93 -14.84 -8.29
C GLU A 103 -14.67 -14.35 -7.59
N GLU A 104 -14.34 -13.06 -7.69
CA GLU A 104 -13.24 -12.45 -6.94
C GLU A 104 -13.41 -12.62 -5.43
N LEU A 105 -14.58 -12.30 -4.89
CA LEU A 105 -14.87 -12.44 -3.47
C LEU A 105 -14.76 -13.89 -2.99
N LYS A 106 -15.21 -14.87 -3.78
CA LYS A 106 -15.06 -16.31 -3.48
C LYS A 106 -13.60 -16.75 -3.47
N ARG A 107 -12.79 -16.26 -4.41
CA ARG A 107 -11.32 -16.49 -4.43
C ARG A 107 -10.65 -15.88 -3.21
N GLY A 108 -11.01 -14.64 -2.88
CA GLY A 108 -10.59 -13.97 -1.65
C GLY A 108 -10.95 -14.76 -0.40
N ALA A 109 -12.17 -15.30 -0.33
CA ALA A 109 -12.61 -16.14 0.78
C ALA A 109 -11.81 -17.45 0.89
N SER A 110 -11.46 -18.06 -0.23
CA SER A 110 -10.58 -19.25 -0.25
C SER A 110 -9.18 -18.93 0.28
N MET A 111 -8.58 -17.81 -0.18
CA MET A 111 -7.29 -17.33 0.30
C MET A 111 -7.35 -17.00 1.81
N ALA A 112 -8.37 -16.28 2.26
CA ALA A 112 -8.54 -15.88 3.65
C ALA A 112 -8.47 -17.06 4.62
N ARG A 113 -9.12 -18.18 4.28
CA ARG A 113 -9.07 -19.41 5.08
C ARG A 113 -7.64 -19.95 5.21
N SER A 114 -6.86 -19.92 4.13
CA SER A 114 -5.46 -20.36 4.17
C SER A 114 -4.57 -19.42 5.00
N PHE A 115 -4.97 -18.15 5.14
CA PHE A 115 -4.27 -17.15 5.97
C PHE A 115 -4.79 -17.11 7.42
N GLY A 116 -5.74 -17.98 7.77
CA GLY A 116 -6.33 -18.03 9.10
C GLY A 116 -7.23 -16.81 9.41
N VAL A 117 -7.90 -16.28 8.39
CA VAL A 117 -8.90 -15.22 8.50
C VAL A 117 -10.30 -15.84 8.36
N GLU A 118 -11.17 -15.56 9.32
CA GLU A 118 -12.56 -15.98 9.32
C GLU A 118 -13.35 -15.15 8.30
N ILE A 119 -13.98 -15.84 7.36
CA ILE A 119 -14.76 -15.24 6.29
C ILE A 119 -15.86 -16.20 5.83
N GLU A 120 -17.04 -15.68 5.58
CA GLU A 120 -18.17 -16.42 5.07
C GLU A 120 -18.66 -15.82 3.76
N THR A 121 -19.01 -16.68 2.80
CA THR A 121 -19.73 -16.30 1.59
C THR A 121 -21.22 -16.45 1.86
N ILE A 122 -21.99 -15.41 1.67
CA ILE A 122 -23.40 -15.31 2.02
C ILE A 122 -24.25 -14.84 0.83
N SER A 123 -25.56 -15.10 0.92
CA SER A 123 -26.56 -14.64 -0.05
C SER A 123 -26.87 -13.15 0.14
N ALA A 124 -27.55 -12.56 -0.85
CA ALA A 124 -28.06 -11.19 -0.75
C ALA A 124 -29.05 -11.02 0.43
N ALA A 125 -29.90 -12.01 0.69
CA ALA A 125 -30.85 -11.97 1.80
C ALA A 125 -30.15 -11.96 3.17
N GLU A 126 -29.09 -12.77 3.34
CA GLU A 126 -28.29 -12.77 4.56
C GLU A 126 -27.51 -11.45 4.70
N ALA A 127 -27.04 -10.86 3.60
CA ALA A 127 -26.42 -9.54 3.61
C ALA A 127 -27.39 -8.45 4.08
N ALA A 128 -28.66 -8.48 3.62
CA ALA A 128 -29.71 -7.56 4.09
C ALA A 128 -30.03 -7.75 5.58
N ALA A 129 -29.99 -8.98 6.07
CA ALA A 129 -30.20 -9.26 7.49
C ALA A 129 -29.06 -8.68 8.36
N LEU A 130 -27.82 -8.73 7.90
CA LEU A 130 -26.67 -8.13 8.57
C LEU A 130 -26.65 -6.61 8.48
N HIS A 131 -27.14 -6.03 7.37
CA HIS A 131 -27.16 -4.59 7.15
C HIS A 131 -28.54 -4.13 6.64
N PRO A 132 -29.51 -3.89 7.53
CA PRO A 132 -30.92 -3.60 7.15
C PRO A 132 -31.15 -2.34 6.31
N LEU A 133 -30.17 -1.45 6.22
CA LEU A 133 -30.25 -0.26 5.37
C LEU A 133 -29.84 -0.53 3.92
N LEU A 134 -29.27 -1.72 3.63
CA LEU A 134 -28.80 -2.10 2.31
C LEU A 134 -29.97 -2.45 1.39
N ASN A 135 -30.11 -1.74 0.29
CA ASN A 135 -30.93 -2.20 -0.84
C ASN A 135 -30.18 -3.30 -1.60
N ILE A 136 -30.75 -4.49 -1.66
CA ILE A 136 -30.13 -5.67 -2.29
C ILE A 136 -30.47 -5.82 -3.77
N GLU A 137 -31.14 -4.88 -4.38
CA GLU A 137 -31.40 -4.93 -5.82
C GLU A 137 -30.10 -5.05 -6.62
N GLY A 138 -30.02 -6.07 -7.49
CA GLY A 138 -28.82 -6.38 -8.28
C GLY A 138 -27.66 -7.03 -7.50
N VAL A 139 -27.79 -7.26 -6.19
CA VAL A 139 -26.77 -7.98 -5.41
C VAL A 139 -26.83 -9.48 -5.74
N VAL A 140 -25.72 -10.02 -6.26
CA VAL A 140 -25.58 -11.45 -6.64
C VAL A 140 -24.96 -12.31 -5.55
N GLY A 141 -24.42 -11.70 -4.49
CA GLY A 141 -23.86 -12.36 -3.33
C GLY A 141 -22.96 -11.43 -2.53
N ALA A 142 -22.43 -11.93 -1.42
CA ALA A 142 -21.58 -11.14 -0.53
C ALA A 142 -20.58 -12.02 0.23
N VAL A 143 -19.61 -11.37 0.90
CA VAL A 143 -18.78 -11.97 1.93
C VAL A 143 -18.84 -11.14 3.19
N THR A 144 -18.77 -11.81 4.35
CA THR A 144 -18.67 -11.16 5.66
C THR A 144 -17.43 -11.62 6.40
N LEU A 145 -16.77 -10.68 7.09
CA LEU A 145 -15.63 -10.92 7.96
C LEU A 145 -15.98 -10.42 9.36
N PRO A 146 -16.41 -11.33 10.25
CA PRO A 146 -16.97 -10.95 11.56
C PRO A 146 -15.95 -10.31 12.52
N LYS A 147 -14.67 -10.54 12.31
CA LYS A 147 -13.59 -9.98 13.14
C LYS A 147 -13.06 -8.63 12.67
N ASP A 148 -13.45 -8.18 11.48
CA ASP A 148 -13.16 -6.81 11.02
C ASP A 148 -13.88 -5.79 11.90
N GLY A 149 -13.58 -4.50 11.70
CA GLY A 149 -14.22 -3.47 12.48
C GLY A 149 -13.84 -2.06 12.04
N GLN A 150 -14.02 -1.15 12.98
CA GLN A 150 -13.68 0.27 12.82
C GLN A 150 -13.09 0.82 14.12
N GLY A 151 -12.33 1.90 14.03
CA GLY A 151 -11.75 2.58 15.18
C GLY A 151 -11.63 4.08 14.95
N ASP A 152 -11.26 4.81 16.00
CA ASP A 152 -10.95 6.23 15.90
C ASP A 152 -9.48 6.41 15.52
N PRO A 153 -9.16 6.92 14.32
CA PRO A 153 -7.78 7.05 13.84
C PRO A 153 -6.90 7.93 14.71
N THR A 154 -7.45 9.05 15.21
CA THR A 154 -6.74 9.97 16.09
C THR A 154 -6.42 9.31 17.42
N ASN A 155 -7.40 8.68 18.04
CA ASN A 155 -7.21 8.00 19.32
C ASN A 155 -6.26 6.80 19.21
N ILE A 156 -6.31 6.04 18.13
CA ILE A 156 -5.32 4.97 17.85
C ILE A 156 -3.89 5.54 17.82
N ALA A 157 -3.67 6.61 17.06
CA ALA A 157 -2.35 7.23 16.96
C ALA A 157 -1.88 7.83 18.30
N LEU A 158 -2.78 8.49 19.04
CA LEU A 158 -2.47 9.05 20.35
C LEU A 158 -2.23 7.97 21.41
N ALA A 159 -2.93 6.83 21.35
CA ALA A 159 -2.67 5.69 22.23
C ALA A 159 -1.26 5.10 21.97
N LEU A 160 -0.88 4.92 20.70
CA LEU A 160 0.47 4.50 20.32
C LEU A 160 1.53 5.50 20.80
N ALA A 161 1.30 6.81 20.61
CA ALA A 161 2.20 7.87 21.07
C ALA A 161 2.32 7.88 22.60
N LYS A 162 1.20 7.68 23.33
CA LYS A 162 1.20 7.58 24.80
C LYS A 162 1.99 6.36 25.25
N GLY A 163 1.76 5.20 24.67
CA GLY A 163 2.53 3.98 24.97
C GLY A 163 4.02 4.15 24.69
N ALA A 164 4.38 4.80 23.58
CA ALA A 164 5.78 5.13 23.28
C ALA A 164 6.39 6.05 24.34
N ARG A 165 5.68 7.11 24.77
CA ARG A 165 6.13 8.00 25.85
C ARG A 165 6.32 7.28 27.20
N GLN A 166 5.40 6.38 27.55
CA GLN A 166 5.51 5.56 28.77
C GLN A 166 6.76 4.68 28.77
N LEU A 167 7.23 4.29 27.60
CA LEU A 167 8.45 3.51 27.38
C LEU A 167 9.70 4.37 27.13
N GLY A 168 9.62 5.70 27.30
CA GLY A 168 10.78 6.60 27.28
C GLY A 168 11.03 7.32 25.95
N VAL A 169 10.18 7.16 24.93
CA VAL A 169 10.30 7.91 23.67
C VAL A 169 10.04 9.40 23.89
N ARG A 170 10.90 10.23 23.35
CA ARG A 170 10.76 11.70 23.37
C ARG A 170 10.06 12.18 22.12
N ILE A 171 8.89 12.80 22.25
CA ILE A 171 8.10 13.32 21.15
C ILE A 171 8.11 14.84 21.18
N PHE A 172 8.53 15.45 20.08
CA PHE A 172 8.60 16.90 19.90
C PHE A 172 7.67 17.33 18.76
N GLU A 173 6.59 18.01 19.13
CA GLU A 173 5.69 18.66 18.22
C GLU A 173 6.23 20.06 17.85
N HIS A 174 5.68 20.67 16.79
CA HIS A 174 6.13 21.95 16.25
C HIS A 174 7.65 21.99 16.00
N THR A 175 8.20 20.88 15.51
CA THR A 175 9.62 20.73 15.23
C THR A 175 9.81 20.14 13.83
N ARG A 176 10.06 21.03 12.88
CA ARG A 176 10.17 20.68 11.46
C ARG A 176 11.60 20.24 11.12
N VAL A 177 11.73 19.07 10.50
CA VAL A 177 12.99 18.64 9.89
C VAL A 177 13.18 19.43 8.59
N THR A 178 14.36 20.04 8.45
CA THR A 178 14.76 20.90 7.33
C THR A 178 15.89 20.29 6.49
N GLY A 179 16.54 19.23 6.99
CA GLY A 179 17.60 18.54 6.27
C GLY A 179 17.97 17.20 6.91
N ILE A 180 18.61 16.35 6.13
CA ILE A 180 19.15 15.05 6.57
C ILE A 180 20.65 15.03 6.32
N ALA A 181 21.42 14.87 7.41
CA ALA A 181 22.87 14.79 7.36
C ALA A 181 23.30 13.37 6.95
N LYS A 182 24.33 13.30 6.10
CA LYS A 182 24.87 12.03 5.59
C LYS A 182 26.39 12.08 5.53
N GLU A 183 27.02 10.93 5.77
CA GLU A 183 28.43 10.73 5.55
C GLU A 183 28.64 9.34 4.91
N ARG A 184 29.43 9.27 3.83
CA ARG A 184 29.78 8.02 3.13
C ARG A 184 28.56 7.12 2.79
N GLY A 185 27.46 7.74 2.33
CA GLY A 185 26.25 7.04 1.94
C GLY A 185 25.39 6.52 3.11
N ARG A 186 25.61 7.01 4.35
CA ARG A 186 24.85 6.67 5.55
C ARG A 186 24.30 7.94 6.18
N VAL A 187 23.11 7.88 6.78
CA VAL A 187 22.60 8.98 7.61
C VAL A 187 23.45 9.15 8.86
N THR A 188 23.61 10.39 9.29
CA THR A 188 24.32 10.76 10.53
C THR A 188 23.50 11.67 11.43
N GLY A 189 22.30 12.08 10.99
CA GLY A 189 21.40 12.89 11.79
C GLY A 189 20.43 13.71 10.93
N VAL A 190 19.75 14.62 11.61
CA VAL A 190 18.81 15.56 11.00
C VAL A 190 19.08 16.99 11.46
N THR A 191 18.76 17.96 10.60
CA THR A 191 18.62 19.39 10.98
C THR A 191 17.14 19.72 11.11
N THR A 192 16.82 20.56 12.08
CA THR A 192 15.47 21.06 12.30
C THR A 192 15.46 22.58 12.38
N ASP A 193 14.30 23.18 12.38
CA ASP A 193 14.13 24.62 12.66
C ASP A 193 14.52 25.03 14.10
N LYS A 194 14.82 24.06 14.98
CA LYS A 194 15.22 24.28 16.38
C LYS A 194 16.62 23.77 16.72
N GLY A 195 17.36 23.26 15.75
CA GLY A 195 18.71 22.73 15.93
C GLY A 195 18.92 21.37 15.27
N ALA A 196 20.10 20.80 15.44
CA ALA A 196 20.49 19.53 14.84
C ALA A 196 20.48 18.40 15.88
N ILE A 197 20.18 17.18 15.40
CA ILE A 197 20.26 15.94 16.19
C ILE A 197 21.12 14.95 15.41
N THR A 198 22.19 14.46 16.00
CA THR A 198 22.93 13.32 15.45
C THR A 198 22.14 12.03 15.68
N ALA A 199 22.15 11.13 14.70
CA ALA A 199 21.38 9.88 14.78
C ALA A 199 22.05 8.74 14.04
N GLU A 200 21.91 7.50 14.56
CA GLU A 200 22.32 6.29 13.85
C GLU A 200 21.32 5.91 12.75
N PHE A 201 20.04 6.09 13.03
CA PHE A 201 18.93 5.75 12.14
C PHE A 201 17.98 6.93 11.98
N VAL A 202 17.48 7.12 10.75
CA VAL A 202 16.44 8.09 10.46
C VAL A 202 15.27 7.36 9.76
N VAL A 203 14.05 7.54 10.26
CA VAL A 203 12.84 6.90 9.74
C VAL A 203 11.89 7.95 9.19
N ASN A 204 11.63 7.90 7.89
CA ASN A 204 10.69 8.78 7.22
C ASN A 204 9.27 8.20 7.30
N CYS A 205 8.46 8.75 8.20
CA CYS A 205 7.02 8.46 8.37
C CYS A 205 6.16 9.70 8.05
N ALA A 206 6.64 10.59 7.16
CA ALA A 206 6.09 11.91 6.95
C ALA A 206 4.83 11.93 6.04
N GLY A 207 4.15 10.79 5.82
CA GLY A 207 2.91 10.71 5.06
C GLY A 207 3.05 11.33 3.67
N MET A 208 2.17 12.27 3.31
CA MET A 208 2.21 12.96 2.01
C MET A 208 3.45 13.87 1.83
N TRP A 209 4.13 14.29 2.91
CA TRP A 209 5.44 14.98 2.85
C TRP A 209 6.62 14.01 2.71
N GLY A 210 6.38 12.70 2.71
CA GLY A 210 7.44 11.68 2.63
C GLY A 210 8.37 11.83 1.43
N ARG A 211 7.82 12.26 0.26
CA ARG A 211 8.61 12.58 -0.93
C ARG A 211 9.60 13.73 -0.70
N THR A 212 9.16 14.79 -0.01
CA THR A 212 10.01 15.94 0.34
C THR A 212 11.12 15.53 1.29
N VAL A 213 10.80 14.76 2.33
CA VAL A 213 11.80 14.23 3.28
C VAL A 213 12.77 13.27 2.57
N GLY A 214 12.29 12.42 1.68
CA GLY A 214 13.14 11.55 0.84
C GLY A 214 14.14 12.36 0.01
N LYS A 215 13.70 13.45 -0.62
CA LYS A 215 14.58 14.36 -1.38
C LYS A 215 15.68 14.98 -0.51
N MET A 216 15.41 15.31 0.76
CA MET A 216 16.44 15.80 1.70
C MET A 216 17.53 14.76 1.91
N ALA A 217 17.21 13.48 1.89
CA ALA A 217 18.17 12.38 1.95
C ALA A 217 18.79 12.03 0.58
N GLY A 218 18.32 12.60 -0.52
CA GLY A 218 18.70 12.23 -1.87
C GLY A 218 18.07 10.93 -2.35
N VAL A 219 16.93 10.54 -1.75
CA VAL A 219 16.16 9.33 -2.07
C VAL A 219 14.88 9.70 -2.81
N GLY A 220 14.69 9.17 -4.00
CA GLY A 220 13.46 9.33 -4.78
C GLY A 220 12.37 8.39 -4.28
N LEU A 221 11.25 8.94 -3.82
CA LEU A 221 10.09 8.15 -3.39
C LEU A 221 8.92 8.38 -4.35
N PRO A 222 8.40 7.32 -5.01
CA PRO A 222 7.31 7.43 -5.97
C PRO A 222 5.95 7.52 -5.25
N LEU A 223 5.67 8.67 -4.67
CA LEU A 223 4.41 8.98 -4.03
C LEU A 223 3.96 10.41 -4.32
N GLN A 224 2.65 10.62 -4.37
CA GLN A 224 2.00 11.89 -4.63
C GLN A 224 0.72 11.98 -3.80
N ALA A 225 0.37 13.16 -3.33
CA ALA A 225 -0.91 13.41 -2.70
C ALA A 225 -2.04 13.49 -3.75
N CYS A 226 -3.17 12.87 -3.44
CA CYS A 226 -4.41 12.99 -4.22
C CYS A 226 -5.54 13.43 -3.30
N GLU A 227 -6.51 14.13 -3.87
CA GLU A 227 -7.79 14.38 -3.24
C GLU A 227 -8.50 13.05 -2.96
N HIS A 228 -9.23 12.99 -1.85
CA HIS A 228 -10.01 11.81 -1.49
C HIS A 228 -11.24 12.20 -0.69
N PHE A 229 -12.39 11.62 -1.01
CA PHE A 229 -13.67 12.15 -0.63
C PHE A 229 -14.48 11.22 0.28
N TYR A 230 -15.16 11.80 1.25
CA TYR A 230 -16.29 11.19 1.94
C TYR A 230 -17.28 12.25 2.41
N ILE A 231 -18.50 11.83 2.66
CA ILE A 231 -19.50 12.64 3.38
C ILE A 231 -19.85 11.99 4.72
N VAL A 232 -20.23 12.81 5.66
CA VAL A 232 -20.88 12.40 6.92
C VAL A 232 -22.29 12.99 6.91
N THR A 233 -23.30 12.14 7.10
CA THR A 233 -24.70 12.58 7.09
C THR A 233 -25.07 13.30 8.38
N GLU A 234 -26.24 13.92 8.41
CA GLU A 234 -26.93 14.24 9.66
C GLU A 234 -27.30 12.95 10.43
N GLN A 235 -27.82 13.10 11.65
CA GLN A 235 -28.23 11.97 12.48
C GLN A 235 -29.31 11.14 11.77
N VAL A 236 -29.11 9.82 11.74
CA VAL A 236 -30.10 8.87 11.22
C VAL A 236 -30.85 8.25 12.42
N PRO A 237 -32.13 8.59 12.62
CA PRO A 237 -32.89 8.06 13.75
C PRO A 237 -32.93 6.53 13.78
N GLY A 238 -32.61 5.93 14.92
CA GLY A 238 -32.66 4.48 15.09
C GLY A 238 -31.48 3.72 14.46
N LEU A 239 -30.45 4.40 13.96
CA LEU A 239 -29.27 3.75 13.39
C LEU A 239 -28.56 2.87 14.44
N SER A 240 -28.41 1.59 14.14
CA SER A 240 -27.68 0.66 15.00
C SER A 240 -26.20 1.01 15.06
N ARG A 241 -25.63 1.06 16.25
CA ARG A 241 -24.21 1.34 16.50
C ARG A 241 -23.30 0.15 16.21
N THR A 242 -23.88 -1.00 15.89
CA THR A 242 -23.15 -2.27 15.64
C THR A 242 -23.23 -2.73 14.19
N LEU A 243 -23.72 -1.87 13.30
CA LEU A 243 -23.72 -2.20 11.87
C LEU A 243 -22.30 -2.52 11.38
N PRO A 244 -22.13 -3.59 10.59
CA PRO A 244 -20.84 -3.88 9.97
C PRO A 244 -20.46 -2.78 8.97
N VAL A 245 -19.17 -2.58 8.76
CA VAL A 245 -18.69 -1.73 7.66
C VAL A 245 -19.14 -2.35 6.34
N LEU A 246 -19.91 -1.61 5.55
CA LEU A 246 -20.37 -2.06 4.23
C LEU A 246 -19.44 -1.54 3.13
N ARG A 247 -19.08 -2.42 2.19
CA ARG A 247 -18.33 -2.08 0.98
C ARG A 247 -19.10 -2.53 -0.26
N VAL A 248 -19.18 -1.64 -1.23
CA VAL A 248 -19.80 -1.88 -2.54
C VAL A 248 -18.79 -1.50 -3.63
N PRO A 249 -17.77 -2.35 -3.89
CA PRO A 249 -16.68 -1.99 -4.80
C PRO A 249 -17.16 -1.67 -6.22
N ASP A 250 -18.18 -2.35 -6.71
CA ASP A 250 -18.75 -2.11 -8.05
C ASP A 250 -19.43 -0.72 -8.19
N GLU A 251 -19.71 -0.05 -7.07
CA GLU A 251 -20.21 1.34 -6.98
C GLU A 251 -19.16 2.28 -6.40
N CYS A 252 -17.92 1.83 -6.26
CA CYS A 252 -16.79 2.60 -5.70
C CYS A 252 -17.04 3.17 -4.29
N ALA A 253 -17.96 2.60 -3.50
CA ALA A 253 -18.45 3.17 -2.25
C ALA A 253 -18.23 2.26 -1.04
N TYR A 254 -18.00 2.88 0.12
CA TYR A 254 -18.05 2.23 1.42
C TYR A 254 -18.88 3.05 2.41
N TYR A 255 -19.46 2.36 3.39
CA TYR A 255 -20.36 2.96 4.37
C TYR A 255 -19.97 2.49 5.77
N LYS A 256 -19.99 3.41 6.72
CA LYS A 256 -19.66 3.15 8.12
C LYS A 256 -20.62 3.90 9.05
N GLU A 257 -21.06 3.24 10.11
CA GLU A 257 -21.74 3.95 11.21
C GLU A 257 -20.73 4.89 11.90
N ASP A 258 -21.10 6.13 12.11
CA ASP A 258 -20.29 7.15 12.74
C ASP A 258 -21.10 8.00 13.72
N ALA A 259 -21.10 7.59 14.98
CA ALA A 259 -21.81 8.28 16.07
C ALA A 259 -23.29 8.59 15.78
N GLY A 260 -24.02 7.67 15.11
CA GLY A 260 -25.44 7.80 14.72
C GLY A 260 -25.65 8.48 13.39
N LYS A 261 -24.59 8.74 12.68
CA LYS A 261 -24.52 9.22 11.32
C LYS A 261 -23.98 8.12 10.42
N ILE A 262 -24.08 8.31 9.12
CA ILE A 262 -23.45 7.45 8.11
C ILE A 262 -22.29 8.21 7.50
N LEU A 263 -21.08 7.64 7.56
CA LEU A 263 -19.97 8.07 6.74
C LEU A 263 -20.02 7.25 5.44
N LEU A 264 -20.17 7.95 4.31
CA LEU A 264 -20.09 7.40 2.95
C LEU A 264 -18.80 7.90 2.30
N GLY A 265 -17.87 7.01 2.02
CA GLY A 265 -16.64 7.32 1.32
C GLY A 265 -16.58 6.69 -0.07
N ALA A 266 -15.67 7.20 -0.88
CA ALA A 266 -15.51 6.83 -2.28
C ALA A 266 -14.08 6.36 -2.58
N PHE A 267 -13.96 5.47 -3.59
CA PHE A 267 -12.70 5.16 -4.27
C PHE A 267 -12.93 5.41 -5.76
N GLU A 268 -12.91 6.67 -6.13
CA GLU A 268 -13.21 7.13 -7.47
C GLU A 268 -12.24 6.53 -8.51
N PRO A 269 -12.73 6.12 -9.69
CA PRO A 269 -11.90 5.46 -10.72
C PRO A 269 -10.77 6.35 -11.26
N LEU A 270 -10.95 7.67 -11.23
CA LEU A 270 -9.97 8.67 -11.64
C LEU A 270 -9.76 9.68 -10.51
N ALA A 271 -8.62 9.59 -9.86
CA ALA A 271 -8.25 10.51 -8.78
C ALA A 271 -7.73 11.85 -9.32
N LYS A 272 -7.75 12.86 -8.45
CA LYS A 272 -7.14 14.17 -8.71
C LYS A 272 -5.83 14.30 -7.93
N ALA A 273 -4.71 14.38 -8.63
CA ALA A 273 -3.41 14.68 -8.00
C ALA A 273 -3.44 16.11 -7.43
N TRP A 274 -2.99 16.25 -6.18
CA TRP A 274 -2.97 17.53 -5.46
C TRP A 274 -1.56 17.93 -5.06
N ALA A 275 -1.30 19.24 -5.00
CA ALA A 275 -0.04 19.84 -4.53
C ALA A 275 1.21 19.25 -5.22
N THR A 276 1.16 19.10 -6.53
CA THR A 276 2.22 18.48 -7.33
C THR A 276 3.55 19.28 -7.31
N ASP A 277 3.49 20.58 -7.01
CA ASP A 277 4.65 21.45 -6.83
C ASP A 277 5.09 21.59 -5.36
N GLY A 278 4.34 21.02 -4.44
CA GLY A 278 4.63 21.01 -3.02
C GLY A 278 3.42 21.31 -2.16
N ILE A 279 3.31 20.64 -1.03
CA ILE A 279 2.21 20.83 -0.07
C ILE A 279 2.44 22.13 0.69
N PRO A 280 1.40 23.01 0.86
CA PRO A 280 1.52 24.24 1.63
C PRO A 280 2.07 24.01 3.04
N GLU A 281 2.94 24.91 3.50
CA GLU A 281 3.61 24.75 4.81
C GLU A 281 2.65 24.88 6.00
N ASP A 282 1.58 25.62 5.85
CA ASP A 282 0.55 25.85 6.86
C ASP A 282 -0.50 24.74 6.91
N PHE A 283 -0.56 23.87 5.90
CA PHE A 283 -1.53 22.75 5.85
C PHE A 283 -1.42 21.86 7.09
N CYS A 284 -2.45 21.89 7.95
CA CYS A 284 -2.47 21.26 9.27
C CYS A 284 -3.90 21.17 9.79
N PHE A 285 -4.43 19.97 10.05
CA PHE A 285 -5.84 19.74 10.36
C PHE A 285 -6.77 20.45 9.37
N ASP A 286 -6.46 20.33 8.09
CA ASP A 286 -7.09 21.08 7.03
C ASP A 286 -7.68 20.14 5.98
N GLN A 287 -8.59 20.66 5.20
CA GLN A 287 -9.24 19.98 4.09
C GLN A 287 -9.22 20.85 2.84
N LEU A 288 -9.45 20.22 1.69
CA LEU A 288 -9.57 20.91 0.41
C LEU A 288 -11.01 21.39 0.18
N PRO A 289 -11.24 22.28 -0.78
CA PRO A 289 -12.59 22.69 -1.16
C PRO A 289 -13.46 21.49 -1.54
N GLU A 290 -14.74 21.62 -1.28
CA GLU A 290 -15.75 20.64 -1.66
C GLU A 290 -15.80 20.49 -3.20
N ASP A 291 -15.92 19.25 -3.68
CA ASP A 291 -16.04 18.93 -5.11
C ASP A 291 -17.23 17.99 -5.33
N PHE A 292 -18.42 18.56 -5.25
CA PHE A 292 -19.67 17.81 -5.43
C PHE A 292 -19.79 17.22 -6.83
N ASP A 293 -19.31 17.90 -7.86
CA ASP A 293 -19.40 17.40 -9.24
C ASP A 293 -18.60 16.09 -9.42
N HIS A 294 -17.43 16.00 -8.79
CA HIS A 294 -16.62 14.80 -8.81
C HIS A 294 -17.22 13.66 -7.99
N PHE A 295 -17.86 13.98 -6.88
CA PHE A 295 -18.48 13.01 -5.97
C PHE A 295 -19.90 12.58 -6.39
N ALA A 296 -20.62 13.41 -7.14
CA ALA A 296 -22.02 13.22 -7.48
C ALA A 296 -22.36 11.86 -8.11
N PRO A 297 -21.57 11.30 -9.05
CA PRO A 297 -21.88 9.98 -9.61
C PRO A 297 -21.90 8.86 -8.57
N ILE A 298 -21.00 8.93 -7.57
CA ILE A 298 -20.94 7.94 -6.49
C ILE A 298 -22.08 8.17 -5.50
N LEU A 299 -22.39 9.42 -5.17
CA LEU A 299 -23.52 9.77 -4.29
C LEU A 299 -24.84 9.29 -4.88
N GLU A 300 -25.05 9.43 -6.18
CA GLU A 300 -26.25 8.94 -6.89
C GLU A 300 -26.40 7.41 -6.78
N MET A 301 -25.32 6.67 -7.01
CA MET A 301 -25.32 5.20 -6.83
C MET A 301 -25.56 4.83 -5.37
N ALA A 302 -24.88 5.53 -4.45
CA ALA A 302 -25.00 5.30 -3.01
C ALA A 302 -26.42 5.54 -2.48
N THR A 303 -27.13 6.55 -2.99
CA THR A 303 -28.52 6.84 -2.61
C THR A 303 -29.46 5.71 -3.02
N ARG A 304 -29.27 5.12 -4.20
CA ARG A 304 -30.01 3.93 -4.62
C ARG A 304 -29.66 2.70 -3.76
N ARG A 305 -28.39 2.53 -3.40
CA ARG A 305 -27.91 1.42 -2.58
C ARG A 305 -28.35 1.51 -1.12
N MET A 306 -28.46 2.72 -0.59
CA MET A 306 -28.87 3.00 0.78
C MET A 306 -29.94 4.10 0.78
N PRO A 307 -31.23 3.77 0.56
CA PRO A 307 -32.30 4.75 0.35
C PRO A 307 -32.53 5.73 1.50
N VAL A 308 -32.05 5.43 2.71
CA VAL A 308 -32.11 6.38 3.83
C VAL A 308 -31.35 7.67 3.54
N LEU A 309 -30.37 7.64 2.64
CA LEU A 309 -29.58 8.81 2.25
C LEU A 309 -30.40 9.87 1.51
N GLU A 310 -31.48 9.48 0.79
CA GLU A 310 -32.38 10.44 0.13
C GLU A 310 -33.04 11.44 1.10
N LYS A 311 -33.24 10.99 2.34
CA LYS A 311 -33.96 11.74 3.37
C LYS A 311 -33.05 12.31 4.44
N THR A 312 -31.74 12.09 4.30
CA THR A 312 -30.74 12.48 5.31
C THR A 312 -29.84 13.56 4.73
N GLY A 313 -29.78 14.72 5.40
CA GLY A 313 -28.89 15.81 4.99
C GLY A 313 -27.40 15.44 5.10
N ILE A 314 -26.56 16.15 4.38
CA ILE A 314 -25.10 16.07 4.53
C ILE A 314 -24.68 17.05 5.63
N HIS A 315 -24.08 16.53 6.70
CA HIS A 315 -23.52 17.31 7.78
C HIS A 315 -22.12 17.85 7.43
N THR A 316 -21.31 17.02 6.79
CA THR A 316 -19.95 17.36 6.38
C THR A 316 -19.65 16.73 5.04
N PHE A 317 -19.17 17.53 4.10
CA PHE A 317 -18.45 17.06 2.92
C PHE A 317 -16.96 17.17 3.22
N PHE A 318 -16.23 16.11 3.05
CA PHE A 318 -14.81 16.09 3.35
C PHE A 318 -14.01 15.76 2.09
N ASN A 319 -13.09 16.66 1.73
CA ASN A 319 -12.07 16.42 0.70
C ASN A 319 -10.70 16.45 1.39
N GLY A 320 -10.20 15.28 1.76
CA GLY A 320 -8.95 15.12 2.50
C GLY A 320 -7.84 14.55 1.64
N PRO A 321 -6.72 15.27 1.49
CA PRO A 321 -5.63 14.74 0.69
C PRO A 321 -4.93 13.59 1.39
N GLU A 322 -4.68 12.51 0.64
CA GLU A 322 -3.96 11.32 1.08
C GLU A 322 -2.77 11.00 0.17
N SER A 323 -1.83 10.19 0.67
CA SER A 323 -0.61 9.82 -0.05
C SER A 323 -0.74 8.50 -0.78
N PHE A 324 -0.62 8.54 -2.10
CA PHE A 324 -0.68 7.37 -2.98
C PHE A 324 0.67 7.10 -3.65
N THR A 325 0.94 5.83 -3.91
CA THR A 325 2.13 5.33 -4.60
C THR A 325 1.81 4.97 -6.05
N HIS A 326 2.84 4.66 -6.81
CA HIS A 326 2.72 4.31 -8.22
C HIS A 326 2.10 2.93 -8.49
N ASP A 327 1.96 2.09 -7.49
CA ASP A 327 1.54 0.68 -7.61
C ASP A 327 0.50 0.24 -6.58
N ASP A 328 -0.11 1.20 -5.88
CA ASP A 328 -1.08 0.98 -4.81
C ASP A 328 -0.56 0.15 -3.62
N ARG A 329 0.76 0.09 -3.45
CA ARG A 329 1.43 -0.58 -2.33
C ARG A 329 2.28 0.42 -1.56
N TYR A 330 2.15 0.47 -0.24
CA TYR A 330 2.93 1.42 0.55
C TYR A 330 4.44 1.12 0.50
N LEU A 331 5.25 2.11 0.85
CA LEU A 331 6.71 2.01 0.86
C LEU A 331 7.18 1.72 2.28
N LEU A 332 7.83 0.58 2.49
CA LEU A 332 8.33 0.14 3.78
C LEU A 332 9.76 -0.38 3.65
N GLY A 333 10.65 -0.04 4.58
CA GLY A 333 11.98 -0.62 4.67
C GLY A 333 13.14 0.35 4.50
N GLU A 334 14.34 -0.18 4.45
CA GLU A 334 15.57 0.59 4.26
C GLU A 334 15.77 1.01 2.81
N SER A 335 16.11 2.28 2.60
CA SER A 335 16.46 2.79 1.27
C SER A 335 17.69 2.08 0.69
N PRO A 336 17.67 1.66 -0.59
CA PRO A 336 18.85 1.10 -1.23
C PRO A 336 19.98 2.12 -1.46
N ASP A 337 19.64 3.41 -1.49
CA ASP A 337 20.57 4.48 -1.83
C ASP A 337 21.29 5.06 -0.60
N VAL A 338 20.68 4.99 0.58
CA VAL A 338 21.19 5.62 1.80
C VAL A 338 21.01 4.67 2.99
N ARG A 339 22.11 4.18 3.53
CA ARG A 339 22.11 3.26 4.68
C ARG A 339 21.51 3.91 5.92
N ASN A 340 20.77 3.13 6.70
CA ASN A 340 20.09 3.53 7.93
C ASN A 340 19.02 4.62 7.72
N PHE A 341 18.63 4.88 6.47
CA PHE A 341 17.48 5.70 6.12
C PHE A 341 16.31 4.78 5.79
N PHE A 342 15.35 4.71 6.70
CA PHE A 342 14.15 3.88 6.57
C PHE A 342 12.96 4.70 6.12
N VAL A 343 12.03 4.04 5.44
CA VAL A 343 10.82 4.66 4.88
C VAL A 343 9.60 3.89 5.34
N ALA A 344 8.54 4.59 5.72
CA ALA A 344 7.20 4.06 5.96
C ALA A 344 6.16 5.11 5.53
N CYS A 345 5.89 5.19 4.22
CA CYS A 345 5.07 6.24 3.60
C CYS A 345 4.15 5.68 2.51
N GLY A 346 3.21 6.51 2.04
CA GLY A 346 2.36 6.20 0.89
C GLY A 346 1.40 5.04 1.16
N PHE A 347 0.61 5.12 2.23
CA PHE A 347 -0.23 4.02 2.67
C PHE A 347 -1.55 3.85 1.90
N ASN A 348 -1.78 4.61 0.82
CA ASN A 348 -2.87 4.38 -0.14
C ASN A 348 -4.24 4.14 0.55
N SER A 349 -4.66 5.04 1.43
CA SER A 349 -5.90 4.95 2.24
C SER A 349 -6.05 3.70 3.14
N VAL A 350 -4.99 2.86 3.26
CA VAL A 350 -5.00 1.68 4.15
C VAL A 350 -4.10 1.86 5.39
N GLY A 351 -3.74 3.11 5.72
CA GLY A 351 -2.80 3.43 6.79
C GLY A 351 -3.25 2.96 8.16
N ILE A 352 -4.50 3.20 8.54
CA ILE A 352 -5.02 2.84 9.86
C ILE A 352 -4.99 1.31 10.04
N GLN A 353 -5.50 0.55 9.09
CA GLN A 353 -5.51 -0.92 9.19
C GLN A 353 -4.12 -1.56 9.09
N SER A 354 -3.11 -0.84 8.58
CA SER A 354 -1.75 -1.37 8.39
C SER A 354 -0.75 -0.92 9.44
N ALA A 355 -1.02 0.20 10.14
CA ALA A 355 -0.02 0.89 10.97
C ALA A 355 0.59 0.02 12.07
N GLY A 356 -0.21 -0.78 12.77
CA GLY A 356 0.28 -1.67 13.82
C GLY A 356 1.31 -2.66 13.28
N GLY A 357 0.95 -3.39 12.24
CA GLY A 357 1.83 -4.42 11.64
C GLY A 357 3.04 -3.83 10.92
N ALA A 358 2.83 -2.76 10.14
CA ALA A 358 3.92 -2.09 9.43
C ALA A 358 4.94 -1.48 10.42
N GLY A 359 4.47 -0.82 11.48
CA GLY A 359 5.34 -0.27 12.52
C GLY A 359 6.13 -1.35 13.26
N LYS A 360 5.48 -2.49 13.57
CA LYS A 360 6.15 -3.65 14.16
C LYS A 360 7.23 -4.21 13.24
N ALA A 361 6.87 -4.52 12.00
CA ALA A 361 7.79 -5.12 11.03
C ALA A 361 9.00 -4.21 10.77
N LEU A 362 8.78 -2.89 10.66
CA LEU A 362 9.87 -1.93 10.47
C LEU A 362 10.76 -1.82 11.70
N ALA A 363 10.19 -1.81 12.91
CA ALA A 363 10.95 -1.80 14.15
C ALA A 363 11.82 -3.07 14.29
N GLU A 364 11.25 -4.24 14.00
CA GLU A 364 11.99 -5.52 13.98
C GLU A 364 13.11 -5.51 12.93
N TRP A 365 12.86 -4.93 11.75
CA TRP A 365 13.89 -4.77 10.72
C TRP A 365 15.04 -3.87 11.18
N ILE A 366 14.75 -2.70 11.75
CA ILE A 366 15.75 -1.76 12.26
C ILE A 366 16.61 -2.42 13.35
N VAL A 367 16.01 -3.17 14.27
CA VAL A 367 16.70 -3.83 15.37
C VAL A 367 17.49 -5.05 14.89
N GLY A 368 16.92 -5.85 13.99
CA GLY A 368 17.50 -7.10 13.50
C GLY A 368 18.42 -6.95 12.27
N GLY A 369 18.44 -5.79 11.62
CA GLY A 369 19.24 -5.53 10.43
C GLY A 369 18.69 -6.14 9.12
N ALA A 370 17.57 -6.84 9.18
CA ALA A 370 16.90 -7.46 8.03
C ALA A 370 15.38 -7.52 8.24
N PRO A 371 14.57 -7.59 7.17
CA PRO A 371 13.13 -7.74 7.32
C PRO A 371 12.79 -9.03 8.08
N PRO A 372 11.79 -8.99 9.01
CA PRO A 372 11.46 -10.14 9.86
C PRO A 372 10.81 -11.31 9.10
N PHE A 373 10.31 -11.06 7.91
CA PHE A 373 9.74 -12.01 6.95
C PHE A 373 9.69 -11.34 5.58
N ASP A 374 9.26 -12.04 4.54
CA ASP A 374 9.13 -11.49 3.20
C ASP A 374 8.15 -10.29 3.17
N LEU A 375 8.68 -9.11 2.87
CA LEU A 375 7.97 -7.84 2.72
C LEU A 375 8.03 -7.31 1.28
N TRP A 376 8.36 -8.17 0.30
CA TRP A 376 8.54 -7.76 -1.10
C TRP A 376 7.41 -6.88 -1.64
N ASP A 377 6.17 -7.20 -1.29
CA ASP A 377 5.00 -6.43 -1.74
C ASP A 377 5.10 -4.93 -1.41
N VAL A 378 5.75 -4.58 -0.31
CA VAL A 378 5.83 -3.21 0.22
C VAL A 378 7.26 -2.69 0.39
N ASP A 379 8.26 -3.52 0.12
CA ASP A 379 9.67 -3.13 0.24
C ASP A 379 9.99 -1.96 -0.69
N VAL A 380 10.55 -0.88 -0.13
CA VAL A 380 10.91 0.32 -0.89
C VAL A 380 11.92 0.02 -2.02
N ARG A 381 12.71 -1.05 -1.89
CA ARG A 381 13.68 -1.49 -2.92
C ARG A 381 13.06 -1.96 -4.23
N ARG A 382 11.73 -2.21 -4.26
CA ARG A 382 11.01 -2.54 -5.51
C ARG A 382 10.87 -1.35 -6.47
N THR A 383 11.16 -0.14 -6.00
CA THR A 383 10.95 1.09 -6.77
C THR A 383 12.17 1.49 -7.60
N PHE A 384 11.92 2.20 -8.69
CA PHE A 384 12.96 2.68 -9.60
C PHE A 384 13.00 4.22 -9.63
N PRO A 385 14.17 4.84 -9.85
CA PRO A 385 14.32 6.31 -9.83
C PRO A 385 13.34 7.06 -10.73
N TYR A 386 13.06 6.56 -11.94
CA TYR A 386 12.16 7.21 -12.89
C TYR A 386 10.71 7.29 -12.38
N GLN A 387 10.28 6.34 -11.52
CA GLN A 387 8.93 6.31 -10.96
C GLN A 387 8.68 7.46 -9.98
N SER A 388 9.74 8.09 -9.45
CA SER A 388 9.66 9.27 -8.60
C SER A 388 9.69 10.59 -9.38
N THR A 389 9.79 10.57 -10.72
CA THR A 389 9.70 11.79 -11.53
C THR A 389 8.30 12.38 -11.46
N LYS A 390 8.18 13.72 -11.56
CA LYS A 390 6.91 14.43 -11.43
C LYS A 390 5.88 13.90 -12.44
N SER A 391 6.22 13.88 -13.71
CA SER A 391 5.33 13.48 -14.80
C SER A 391 4.85 12.03 -14.67
N PHE A 392 5.72 11.11 -14.26
CA PHE A 392 5.34 9.71 -14.09
C PHE A 392 4.36 9.53 -12.93
N ILE A 393 4.72 10.05 -11.74
CA ILE A 393 3.92 9.79 -10.55
C ILE A 393 2.55 10.50 -10.59
N GLU A 394 2.48 11.71 -11.13
CA GLU A 394 1.21 12.42 -11.30
C GLU A 394 0.25 11.67 -12.24
N ALA A 395 0.74 11.18 -13.37
CA ALA A 395 -0.08 10.38 -14.28
C ALA A 395 -0.50 9.04 -13.67
N ARG A 396 0.38 8.39 -12.91
CA ARG A 396 0.13 7.06 -12.36
C ARG A 396 -0.85 7.08 -11.18
N VAL A 397 -0.75 8.04 -10.27
CA VAL A 397 -1.62 8.08 -9.07
C VAL A 397 -3.08 8.40 -9.40
N THR A 398 -3.36 9.03 -10.55
CA THR A 398 -4.75 9.25 -11.00
C THR A 398 -5.48 7.93 -11.27
N GLU A 399 -4.77 6.87 -11.63
CA GLU A 399 -5.30 5.53 -11.83
C GLU A 399 -5.28 4.69 -10.55
N THR A 400 -4.19 4.78 -9.75
CA THR A 400 -3.95 3.83 -8.65
C THR A 400 -4.95 3.94 -7.51
N LEU A 401 -5.48 5.11 -7.19
CA LEU A 401 -6.49 5.27 -6.15
C LEU A 401 -7.74 4.40 -6.43
N GLY A 402 -8.27 4.45 -7.64
CA GLY A 402 -9.45 3.67 -8.03
C GLY A 402 -9.21 2.17 -8.09
N LEU A 403 -7.96 1.73 -8.18
CA LEU A 403 -7.63 0.30 -8.24
C LEU A 403 -7.97 -0.46 -6.96
N LEU A 404 -8.06 0.22 -5.81
CA LEU A 404 -8.48 -0.43 -4.55
C LEU A 404 -9.87 -1.08 -4.67
N TYR A 405 -10.75 -0.55 -5.51
CA TYR A 405 -12.12 -1.06 -5.70
C TYR A 405 -12.37 -1.64 -7.10
N ALA A 406 -11.39 -1.61 -7.99
CA ALA A 406 -11.49 -2.25 -9.28
C ALA A 406 -11.50 -3.79 -9.17
N ASP A 407 -11.91 -4.50 -10.22
CA ASP A 407 -11.72 -5.96 -10.32
C ASP A 407 -10.22 -6.29 -10.44
N HIS A 408 -9.71 -7.14 -9.56
CA HIS A 408 -8.30 -7.53 -9.54
C HIS A 408 -8.05 -8.78 -10.38
N PHE A 409 -8.42 -8.71 -11.66
CA PHE A 409 -8.16 -9.80 -12.60
C PHE A 409 -6.68 -10.19 -12.63
N PRO A 410 -6.36 -11.48 -12.82
CA PRO A 410 -4.99 -11.91 -13.04
C PRO A 410 -4.33 -11.17 -14.20
N TYR A 411 -3.06 -10.79 -14.02
CA TYR A 411 -2.25 -10.07 -15.02
C TYR A 411 -2.75 -8.67 -15.39
N ARG A 412 -3.66 -8.08 -14.62
CA ARG A 412 -4.11 -6.71 -14.84
C ARG A 412 -2.92 -5.76 -14.92
N GLN A 413 -2.94 -4.89 -15.93
CA GLN A 413 -1.89 -3.92 -16.19
C GLN A 413 -2.38 -2.49 -15.91
N PHE A 414 -1.47 -1.63 -15.50
CA PHE A 414 -1.73 -0.18 -15.51
C PHE A 414 -1.90 0.31 -16.94
N THR A 415 -2.71 1.33 -17.11
CA THR A 415 -2.94 2.00 -18.39
C THR A 415 -2.20 3.33 -18.51
N SER A 416 -1.99 4.01 -17.39
CA SER A 416 -1.28 5.28 -17.30
C SER A 416 0.25 5.10 -17.25
N ALA A 417 0.99 6.12 -17.65
CA ALA A 417 2.45 6.23 -17.58
C ALA A 417 3.19 4.98 -18.10
N ARG A 418 2.69 4.41 -19.21
CA ARG A 418 3.26 3.24 -19.89
C ARG A 418 4.39 3.64 -20.84
N GLY A 419 5.20 2.68 -21.25
CA GLY A 419 6.23 2.88 -22.26
C GLY A 419 7.46 3.66 -21.78
N VAL A 420 7.77 3.63 -20.49
CA VAL A 420 8.88 4.42 -19.94
C VAL A 420 10.22 3.68 -20.00
N ARG A 421 10.21 2.37 -19.77
CA ARG A 421 11.44 1.56 -19.75
C ARG A 421 11.32 0.36 -20.67
N HIS A 422 12.09 0.38 -21.75
CA HIS A 422 12.06 -0.61 -22.81
C HIS A 422 13.32 -1.47 -22.83
N THR A 423 13.16 -2.72 -23.29
CA THR A 423 14.31 -3.53 -23.70
C THR A 423 14.83 -3.07 -25.09
N PRO A 424 16.07 -3.38 -25.47
CA PRO A 424 16.58 -3.05 -26.80
C PRO A 424 15.78 -3.66 -27.96
N PHE A 425 14.99 -4.70 -27.70
CA PHE A 425 14.18 -5.39 -28.70
C PHE A 425 12.71 -4.90 -28.76
N TYR A 426 12.32 -3.96 -27.93
CA TYR A 426 10.93 -3.53 -27.78
C TYR A 426 10.21 -3.27 -29.11
N GLU A 427 10.76 -2.42 -29.99
CA GLU A 427 10.12 -2.09 -31.26
C GLU A 427 10.01 -3.30 -32.19
N ARG A 428 11.03 -4.16 -32.24
CA ARG A 428 10.99 -5.38 -33.04
C ARG A 428 9.94 -6.39 -32.54
N LEU A 429 9.76 -6.46 -31.22
CA LEU A 429 8.73 -7.32 -30.61
C LEU A 429 7.33 -6.75 -30.87
N LYS A 430 7.18 -5.43 -30.82
CA LYS A 430 5.95 -4.72 -31.15
C LYS A 430 5.52 -4.96 -32.60
N GLU A 431 6.42 -4.86 -33.56
CA GLU A 431 6.17 -5.19 -34.97
C GLU A 431 5.68 -6.63 -35.14
N ARG A 432 6.20 -7.56 -34.34
CA ARG A 432 5.78 -8.98 -34.32
C ARG A 432 4.45 -9.22 -33.62
N GLY A 433 3.82 -8.18 -33.09
CA GLY A 433 2.52 -8.29 -32.41
C GLY A 433 2.60 -8.66 -30.93
N ALA A 434 3.66 -8.24 -30.24
CA ALA A 434 3.76 -8.37 -28.80
C ALA A 434 2.66 -7.57 -28.08
N CYS A 435 2.01 -8.19 -27.14
CA CYS A 435 1.25 -7.53 -26.08
C CYS A 435 2.18 -7.29 -24.91
N PHE A 436 2.38 -6.02 -24.57
CA PHE A 436 3.29 -5.65 -23.49
C PHE A 436 2.57 -5.52 -22.15
N GLY A 437 3.30 -5.88 -21.09
CA GLY A 437 2.93 -5.62 -19.70
C GLY A 437 4.12 -5.08 -18.92
N GLU A 438 3.83 -4.28 -17.90
CA GLU A 438 4.84 -3.77 -16.98
C GLU A 438 5.21 -4.85 -15.96
N THR A 439 6.47 -5.27 -15.95
CA THR A 439 7.01 -6.21 -14.99
C THR A 439 8.31 -5.67 -14.40
N ALA A 440 8.35 -5.46 -13.09
CA ALA A 440 9.48 -4.85 -12.40
C ALA A 440 9.98 -3.56 -13.10
N GLY A 441 9.03 -2.72 -13.50
CA GLY A 441 9.28 -1.44 -14.16
C GLY A 441 9.69 -1.52 -15.64
N TRP A 442 9.77 -2.69 -16.24
CA TRP A 442 10.07 -2.89 -17.66
C TRP A 442 8.81 -3.20 -18.46
N GLU A 443 8.70 -2.61 -19.66
CA GLU A 443 7.76 -3.07 -20.67
C GLU A 443 8.28 -4.38 -21.27
N ARG A 444 7.64 -5.49 -20.94
CA ARG A 444 8.00 -6.83 -21.42
C ARG A 444 6.91 -7.38 -22.31
N ALA A 445 7.30 -8.07 -23.37
CA ALA A 445 6.36 -8.87 -24.16
C ALA A 445 5.86 -10.04 -23.31
N HIS A 446 4.54 -10.08 -23.06
CA HIS A 446 3.92 -11.15 -22.29
C HIS A 446 3.39 -12.28 -23.18
N TRP A 447 2.87 -11.94 -24.36
CA TRP A 447 2.37 -12.85 -25.37
C TRP A 447 2.33 -12.16 -26.73
N PHE A 448 2.13 -12.93 -27.82
CA PHE A 448 2.13 -12.40 -29.18
C PHE A 448 0.84 -12.76 -29.89
N GLN A 449 0.28 -11.79 -30.61
CA GLN A 449 -0.80 -12.01 -31.56
C GLN A 449 -0.26 -11.87 -32.98
N PRO A 450 -0.17 -12.98 -33.76
CA PRO A 450 0.32 -12.95 -35.13
C PRO A 450 -0.50 -12.03 -36.05
N ALA A 451 0.13 -11.52 -37.12
CA ALA A 451 -0.48 -10.53 -37.99
C ALA A 451 -1.73 -11.05 -38.72
N ASP A 452 -1.79 -12.34 -39.04
CA ASP A 452 -2.92 -13.03 -39.69
C ASP A 452 -4.15 -13.22 -38.76
N ARG A 453 -3.98 -13.02 -37.47
CA ARG A 453 -5.06 -13.10 -36.46
C ARG A 453 -5.36 -11.75 -35.81
N ARG A 454 -4.85 -10.69 -36.36
CA ARG A 454 -4.92 -9.34 -35.81
C ARG A 454 -5.65 -8.43 -36.79
N GLU A 455 -6.59 -7.64 -36.28
CA GLU A 455 -7.21 -6.57 -37.06
C GLU A 455 -6.15 -5.54 -37.44
N ALA A 456 -6.15 -5.10 -38.70
CA ALA A 456 -5.15 -4.16 -39.21
C ALA A 456 -5.18 -2.85 -38.40
N GLY A 457 -4.01 -2.46 -37.90
CA GLY A 457 -3.85 -1.24 -37.09
C GLY A 457 -4.24 -1.36 -35.61
N VAL A 458 -4.78 -2.53 -35.18
CA VAL A 458 -5.13 -2.76 -33.77
C VAL A 458 -3.98 -3.46 -33.04
N ALA A 459 -3.49 -2.85 -31.97
CA ALA A 459 -2.47 -3.45 -31.12
C ALA A 459 -3.09 -4.58 -30.25
N PRO A 460 -2.33 -5.67 -29.99
CA PRO A 460 -2.76 -6.68 -29.04
C PRO A 460 -3.02 -6.09 -27.66
N ALA A 461 -4.15 -6.48 -27.06
CA ALA A 461 -4.54 -5.99 -25.74
C ALA A 461 -5.13 -7.13 -24.89
N TYR A 462 -5.01 -7.01 -23.57
CA TYR A 462 -5.65 -7.93 -22.64
C TYR A 462 -7.17 -7.77 -22.67
N ARG A 463 -7.88 -8.91 -22.63
CA ARG A 463 -9.28 -9.00 -22.22
C ARG A 463 -9.31 -9.79 -20.93
N TYR A 464 -9.49 -9.08 -19.83
CA TYR A 464 -9.44 -9.67 -18.50
C TYR A 464 -10.64 -10.58 -18.23
N SER A 465 -10.38 -11.66 -17.52
CA SER A 465 -11.40 -12.63 -17.10
C SER A 465 -10.84 -13.49 -15.96
N TRP A 466 -11.71 -14.01 -15.11
CA TRP A 466 -11.38 -15.07 -14.14
C TRP A 466 -11.27 -16.45 -14.79
N GLN A 467 -11.75 -16.60 -16.02
CA GLN A 467 -11.61 -17.77 -16.87
C GLN A 467 -10.33 -17.68 -17.72
N ARG A 468 -10.22 -18.49 -18.76
CA ARG A 468 -9.13 -18.37 -19.74
C ARG A 468 -9.21 -17.01 -20.43
N GLN A 469 -8.14 -16.24 -20.30
CA GLN A 469 -8.03 -14.94 -20.97
C GLN A 469 -7.68 -15.11 -22.44
N ASN A 470 -7.86 -14.06 -23.23
CA ASN A 470 -7.67 -14.06 -24.69
C ASN A 470 -6.24 -14.40 -25.15
N TRP A 471 -5.26 -14.30 -24.30
CA TRP A 471 -3.86 -14.66 -24.59
C TRP A 471 -3.59 -16.17 -24.51
N PHE A 472 -4.49 -16.97 -23.91
CA PHE A 472 -4.21 -18.37 -23.55
C PHE A 472 -3.84 -19.23 -24.77
N GLU A 473 -4.57 -19.13 -25.88
CA GLU A 473 -4.32 -19.94 -27.08
C GLU A 473 -2.99 -19.53 -27.74
N TYR A 474 -2.67 -18.24 -27.77
CA TYR A 474 -1.39 -17.74 -28.28
C TYR A 474 -0.21 -18.27 -27.45
N SER A 475 -0.31 -18.16 -26.13
CA SER A 475 0.72 -18.68 -25.23
C SER A 475 0.85 -20.20 -25.32
N ALA A 476 -0.25 -20.94 -25.52
CA ALA A 476 -0.22 -22.38 -25.73
C ALA A 476 0.54 -22.76 -27.02
N GLU A 477 0.41 -21.97 -28.09
CA GLU A 477 1.17 -22.17 -29.34
C GLU A 477 2.66 -21.88 -29.14
N GLU A 478 3.00 -20.81 -28.43
CA GLU A 478 4.38 -20.47 -28.08
C GLU A 478 5.05 -21.60 -27.26
N HIS A 479 4.34 -22.15 -26.27
CA HIS A 479 4.81 -23.31 -25.50
C HIS A 479 5.05 -24.54 -26.37
N ARG A 480 4.15 -24.85 -27.30
CA ARG A 480 4.35 -25.97 -28.25
C ARG A 480 5.56 -25.73 -29.14
N ALA A 481 5.73 -24.51 -29.67
CA ALA A 481 6.86 -24.17 -30.52
C ALA A 481 8.19 -24.35 -29.80
N VAL A 482 8.33 -23.92 -28.56
CA VAL A 482 9.53 -24.12 -27.74
C VAL A 482 9.78 -25.62 -27.45
N ARG A 483 8.72 -26.41 -27.23
CA ARG A 483 8.84 -27.84 -26.90
C ARG A 483 9.16 -28.70 -28.12
N THR A 484 8.74 -28.34 -29.30
CA THR A 484 8.88 -29.16 -30.52
C THR A 484 9.81 -28.59 -31.57
N GLY A 485 10.26 -27.36 -31.40
CA GLY A 485 11.08 -26.63 -32.34
C GLY A 485 12.09 -25.74 -31.66
N LEU A 486 12.13 -24.46 -32.08
CA LEU A 486 13.06 -23.44 -31.56
C LEU A 486 12.28 -22.24 -31.06
N GLY A 487 12.63 -21.74 -29.87
CA GLY A 487 12.14 -20.50 -29.29
C GLY A 487 13.27 -19.50 -29.02
N MET A 488 12.97 -18.20 -29.15
CA MET A 488 13.86 -17.11 -28.75
C MET A 488 13.11 -16.19 -27.78
N LEU A 489 13.71 -15.95 -26.62
CA LEU A 489 13.11 -15.12 -25.56
C LEU A 489 13.99 -13.88 -25.30
N ASP A 490 13.36 -12.72 -25.17
CA ASP A 490 14.04 -11.51 -24.74
C ASP A 490 14.23 -11.49 -23.22
N MET A 491 15.46 -11.78 -22.78
CA MET A 491 15.89 -11.75 -21.39
C MET A 491 16.60 -10.46 -21.00
N SER A 492 16.54 -9.42 -21.83
CA SER A 492 17.29 -8.16 -21.62
C SER A 492 16.87 -7.42 -20.34
N ALA A 493 15.64 -7.63 -19.85
CA ALA A 493 15.13 -7.00 -18.63
C ALA A 493 15.69 -7.61 -17.33
N PHE A 494 16.27 -8.81 -17.38
CA PHE A 494 16.86 -9.45 -16.19
C PHE A 494 18.17 -8.77 -15.78
N GLY A 495 18.51 -8.82 -14.50
CA GLY A 495 19.82 -8.38 -13.99
C GLY A 495 20.95 -9.20 -14.56
N LYS A 496 22.06 -8.55 -14.91
CA LYS A 496 23.31 -9.20 -15.31
C LYS A 496 24.39 -8.73 -14.37
N PHE A 497 25.01 -9.66 -13.69
CA PHE A 497 26.07 -9.40 -12.73
C PHE A 497 27.33 -10.14 -13.16
N ARG A 498 28.48 -9.52 -12.94
CA ARG A 498 29.77 -10.12 -13.19
C ARG A 498 30.53 -10.21 -11.88
N VAL A 499 30.93 -11.41 -11.50
CA VAL A 499 31.71 -11.65 -10.29
C VAL A 499 33.13 -12.02 -10.74
N GLU A 500 34.09 -11.20 -10.35
CA GLU A 500 35.49 -11.35 -10.76
C GLU A 500 36.40 -11.34 -9.52
N GLY A 501 37.46 -12.08 -9.61
CA GLY A 501 38.49 -12.15 -8.58
C GLY A 501 38.95 -13.56 -8.31
N ARG A 502 40.07 -13.68 -7.61
CA ARG A 502 40.69 -14.99 -7.29
C ARG A 502 39.72 -15.95 -6.60
N ASP A 503 38.86 -15.42 -5.73
CA ASP A 503 37.99 -16.22 -4.88
C ASP A 503 36.53 -16.26 -5.41
N ALA A 504 36.28 -15.80 -6.67
CA ALA A 504 34.93 -15.69 -7.24
C ALA A 504 34.18 -17.04 -7.25
N GLU A 505 34.84 -18.11 -7.71
CA GLU A 505 34.26 -19.46 -7.72
C GLU A 505 33.93 -19.94 -6.30
N ALA A 506 34.84 -19.78 -5.35
CA ALA A 506 34.65 -20.22 -3.97
C ALA A 506 33.49 -19.48 -3.29
N VAL A 507 33.33 -18.17 -3.55
CA VAL A 507 32.21 -17.36 -3.04
C VAL A 507 30.88 -17.82 -3.64
N LEU A 508 30.84 -17.98 -4.96
CA LEU A 508 29.62 -18.42 -5.66
C LEU A 508 29.23 -19.84 -5.25
N GLN A 509 30.22 -20.76 -5.12
CA GLN A 509 29.99 -22.14 -4.68
C GLN A 509 29.42 -22.18 -3.24
N ARG A 510 29.80 -21.25 -2.38
CA ARG A 510 29.31 -21.18 -1.00
C ARG A 510 27.86 -20.71 -0.89
N VAL A 511 27.42 -19.77 -1.76
CA VAL A 511 26.09 -19.15 -1.65
C VAL A 511 25.05 -19.81 -2.57
N SER A 512 25.47 -20.54 -3.59
CA SER A 512 24.59 -21.20 -4.55
C SER A 512 24.10 -22.56 -4.05
N ALA A 513 22.84 -22.87 -4.32
CA ALA A 513 22.23 -24.15 -3.96
C ALA A 513 22.65 -25.30 -4.91
N ASN A 514 23.20 -24.96 -6.08
CA ASN A 514 23.72 -25.94 -7.05
C ASN A 514 25.23 -25.81 -7.21
N ASP A 515 25.89 -26.82 -7.73
CA ASP A 515 27.32 -26.79 -8.07
C ASP A 515 27.56 -25.84 -9.25
N VAL A 516 28.30 -24.76 -9.00
CA VAL A 516 28.68 -23.76 -10.00
C VAL A 516 30.13 -23.83 -10.40
N ALA A 517 30.92 -24.76 -9.82
CA ALA A 517 32.29 -25.05 -10.20
C ALA A 517 32.31 -25.98 -11.45
N VAL A 518 31.92 -25.43 -12.57
CA VAL A 518 31.78 -26.15 -13.86
C VAL A 518 32.71 -25.57 -14.91
N GLU A 519 32.94 -26.34 -15.97
CA GLU A 519 33.75 -25.90 -17.10
C GLU A 519 33.24 -24.60 -17.72
N PRO A 520 34.13 -23.68 -18.12
CA PRO A 520 33.75 -22.43 -18.77
C PRO A 520 32.82 -22.65 -19.98
N GLY A 521 31.78 -21.82 -20.07
CA GLY A 521 30.75 -21.89 -21.12
C GLY A 521 29.52 -22.74 -20.76
N ARG A 522 29.50 -23.38 -19.61
CA ARG A 522 28.28 -24.03 -19.10
C ARG A 522 27.41 -23.06 -18.33
N ILE A 523 26.10 -23.21 -18.51
CA ILE A 523 25.09 -22.46 -17.75
C ILE A 523 24.60 -23.36 -16.62
N VAL A 524 24.61 -22.84 -15.41
CA VAL A 524 24.07 -23.50 -14.22
C VAL A 524 22.89 -22.67 -13.67
N TYR A 525 21.72 -23.28 -13.65
CA TYR A 525 20.56 -22.69 -12.98
C TYR A 525 20.63 -22.98 -11.49
N THR A 526 20.56 -21.95 -10.66
CA THR A 526 20.69 -22.07 -9.20
C THR A 526 19.89 -21.02 -8.46
N GLN A 527 19.69 -21.23 -7.16
CA GLN A 527 19.14 -20.26 -6.24
C GLN A 527 20.17 -19.91 -5.16
N TRP A 528 20.12 -18.69 -4.68
CA TRP A 528 20.74 -18.31 -3.42
C TRP A 528 19.69 -18.38 -2.32
N LEU A 529 19.99 -19.08 -1.25
CA LEU A 529 19.06 -19.34 -0.15
C LEU A 529 19.52 -18.64 1.11
N ASN A 530 18.56 -18.18 1.92
CA ASN A 530 18.83 -17.78 3.29
C ASN A 530 18.92 -18.99 4.23
N GLU A 531 19.25 -18.74 5.51
CA GLU A 531 19.44 -19.79 6.52
C GLU A 531 18.18 -20.63 6.79
N ARG A 532 17.00 -20.18 6.37
CA ARG A 532 15.72 -20.88 6.50
C ARG A 532 15.30 -21.61 5.22
N GLY A 533 16.14 -21.59 4.20
CA GLY A 533 15.86 -22.19 2.89
C GLY A 533 14.95 -21.32 1.99
N GLY A 534 14.68 -20.06 2.38
CA GLY A 534 13.98 -19.12 1.51
C GLY A 534 14.86 -18.63 0.37
N ILE A 535 14.27 -18.42 -0.82
CA ILE A 535 14.99 -17.96 -2.01
C ILE A 535 15.24 -16.44 -1.89
N GLU A 536 16.51 -16.05 -1.87
CA GLU A 536 16.95 -14.65 -1.90
C GLU A 536 17.24 -14.17 -3.33
N ALA A 537 17.69 -15.05 -4.19
CA ALA A 537 17.89 -14.79 -5.62
C ALA A 537 17.67 -16.05 -6.44
N ASP A 538 17.12 -15.89 -7.62
CA ASP A 538 16.95 -16.92 -8.65
C ASP A 538 17.81 -16.56 -9.85
N LEU A 539 18.77 -17.41 -10.20
CA LEU A 539 19.91 -17.10 -11.07
C LEU A 539 20.11 -18.12 -12.19
#